data_3e8b045bf29b7a05ebd157d3488c3e08
#
_entry.id   3e8b045bf29b7a05ebd157d3488c3e08
#
_cell.length_a   1.000
_cell.length_b   1.000
_cell.length_c   1.000
_cell.angle_alpha   90.00
_cell.angle_beta   90.00
_cell.angle_gamma   90.00
#
_symmetry.space_group_name_H-M   'P 1'
#
loop_
_entity.id
_entity.type
_entity.pdbx_description
1 polymer ?
#
loop_
_entity_poly.entity_id
_entity_poly.type
_entity_poly.pdbx_seq_one_letter_code
_entity_poly.pdbx_strand_id
1 'polypeptide(L)'
;MPSPAVIDHVVIRTDSLDAGAAYVGAELGIDLAPGGAHAAMGTHNLLAGVGGPYLEVIAVDPHAPRPDRARWFALDEESPNPALVAWVTRVSEAPDDARLGTPLSLARGDLAWQITVRDDGRVPFDGAGPLAIAWESAPPRIADSEARLVSLTAIHPDPAGLTELLDALDLAAPVSVQAGDAPRLLAAFDSPRGPVVISSDGGPIDVLTERQAAMDLFHRTWRYLDREDRAPEHDAAM
;
A
#
# COMPACT_ATOMS: atom_id res chain seq x y z
N MET A 1 -3.01 16.27 20.13
CA MET A 1 -3.74 15.83 18.94
C MET A 1 -3.05 14.59 18.43
N PRO A 2 -3.76 13.48 18.15
CA PRO A 2 -3.15 12.35 17.49
C PRO A 2 -2.56 12.81 16.15
N SER A 3 -1.49 12.16 15.70
CA SER A 3 -0.93 12.44 14.38
C SER A 3 -1.88 11.92 13.30
N PRO A 4 -2.03 12.63 12.17
CA PRO A 4 -2.83 12.14 11.06
C PRO A 4 -2.31 10.79 10.56
N ALA A 5 -3.20 9.98 10.01
CA ALA A 5 -2.84 8.72 9.39
C ALA A 5 -2.01 8.95 8.13
N VAL A 6 -1.08 8.05 7.84
CA VAL A 6 -0.23 8.09 6.64
C VAL A 6 -0.20 6.73 5.97
N ILE A 7 0.16 6.65 4.70
CA ILE A 7 0.41 5.35 4.06
C ILE A 7 1.61 4.70 4.74
N ASP A 8 1.43 3.50 5.29
CA ASP A 8 2.51 2.68 5.85
C ASP A 8 3.19 1.87 4.74
N HIS A 9 2.41 1.12 3.97
CA HIS A 9 2.91 0.32 2.86
C HIS A 9 1.83 -0.02 1.82
N VAL A 10 2.29 -0.48 0.67
CA VAL A 10 1.48 -1.09 -0.39
C VAL A 10 1.90 -2.54 -0.56
N VAL A 11 0.96 -3.42 -0.92
CA VAL A 11 1.14 -4.87 -0.90
C VAL A 11 0.94 -5.46 -2.28
N ILE A 12 1.95 -6.16 -2.78
CA ILE A 12 1.90 -6.99 -3.99
C ILE A 12 1.85 -8.45 -3.56
N ARG A 13 0.78 -9.15 -3.93
CA ARG A 13 0.71 -10.61 -3.77
C ARG A 13 1.49 -11.32 -4.87
N THR A 14 1.99 -12.49 -4.56
CA THR A 14 2.72 -13.35 -5.52
C THR A 14 2.63 -14.82 -5.10
N ASP A 15 2.81 -15.74 -6.04
CA ASP A 15 2.84 -17.20 -5.77
C ASP A 15 4.08 -17.61 -4.98
N SER A 16 5.19 -16.90 -5.18
CA SER A 16 6.45 -17.11 -4.43
C SER A 16 7.23 -15.81 -4.33
N LEU A 17 8.05 -15.67 -3.29
CA LEU A 17 8.87 -14.48 -3.13
C LEU A 17 9.85 -14.27 -4.29
N ASP A 18 10.38 -15.37 -4.89
CA ASP A 18 11.26 -15.28 -6.05
C ASP A 18 10.53 -14.71 -7.28
N ALA A 19 9.30 -15.15 -7.53
CA ALA A 19 8.46 -14.60 -8.60
C ALA A 19 8.15 -13.12 -8.37
N GLY A 20 7.85 -12.75 -7.13
CA GLY A 20 7.60 -11.37 -6.75
C GLY A 20 8.84 -10.47 -6.87
N ALA A 21 10.00 -10.96 -6.44
CA ALA A 21 11.26 -10.24 -6.62
C ALA A 21 11.58 -10.02 -8.11
N ALA A 22 11.40 -11.05 -8.93
CA ALA A 22 11.58 -10.94 -10.38
C ALA A 22 10.62 -9.93 -11.02
N TYR A 23 9.35 -9.93 -10.59
CA TYR A 23 8.35 -8.97 -11.04
C TYR A 23 8.72 -7.53 -10.68
N VAL A 24 9.02 -7.26 -9.41
CA VAL A 24 9.40 -5.92 -8.95
C VAL A 24 10.69 -5.44 -9.61
N GLY A 25 11.69 -6.31 -9.77
CA GLY A 25 12.91 -6.01 -10.50
C GLY A 25 12.68 -5.66 -11.98
N ALA A 26 11.74 -6.35 -12.63
CA ALA A 26 11.36 -6.07 -14.01
C ALA A 26 10.57 -4.75 -14.15
N GLU A 27 9.60 -4.52 -13.28
CA GLU A 27 8.71 -3.34 -13.37
C GLU A 27 9.35 -2.07 -12.81
N LEU A 28 9.94 -2.13 -11.61
CA LEU A 28 10.47 -0.96 -10.91
C LEU A 28 11.99 -0.81 -11.01
N GLY A 29 12.73 -1.87 -11.35
CA GLY A 29 14.18 -1.84 -11.42
C GLY A 29 14.86 -1.74 -10.05
N ILE A 30 14.24 -2.23 -8.99
CA ILE A 30 14.76 -2.23 -7.62
C ILE A 30 14.88 -3.63 -7.06
N ASP A 31 15.75 -3.80 -6.08
CA ASP A 31 15.89 -5.02 -5.30
C ASP A 31 15.02 -4.96 -4.03
N LEU A 32 14.61 -6.13 -3.55
CA LEU A 32 13.86 -6.30 -2.31
C LEU A 32 14.76 -6.97 -1.26
N ALA A 33 14.63 -6.54 -0.01
CA ALA A 33 15.29 -7.16 1.13
C ALA A 33 14.37 -8.16 1.83
N PRO A 34 14.89 -9.21 2.49
CA PRO A 34 14.08 -10.11 3.30
C PRO A 34 13.35 -9.34 4.42
N GLY A 35 12.05 -9.56 4.52
CA GLY A 35 11.22 -9.06 5.62
C GLY A 35 11.11 -10.07 6.76
N GLY A 36 10.38 -11.16 6.54
CA GLY A 36 10.24 -12.27 7.49
C GLY A 36 8.93 -13.02 7.38
N ALA A 37 8.75 -13.98 8.26
CA ALA A 37 7.55 -14.81 8.34
C ALA A 37 6.50 -14.19 9.27
N HIS A 38 5.24 -14.34 8.91
CA HIS A 38 4.07 -14.00 9.73
C HIS A 38 3.41 -15.30 10.18
N ALA A 39 3.90 -15.88 11.28
CA ALA A 39 3.48 -17.21 11.74
C ALA A 39 1.96 -17.34 11.94
N ALA A 40 1.31 -16.29 12.46
CA ALA A 40 -0.14 -16.28 12.67
C ALA A 40 -0.96 -16.29 11.37
N MET A 41 -0.36 -15.90 10.24
CA MET A 41 -1.03 -15.79 8.93
C MET A 41 -0.49 -16.81 7.92
N GLY A 42 0.59 -17.54 8.27
CA GLY A 42 1.23 -18.50 7.36
C GLY A 42 1.72 -17.85 6.06
N THR A 43 2.31 -16.66 6.17
CA THR A 43 2.82 -15.88 5.04
C THR A 43 4.25 -15.40 5.32
N HIS A 44 4.96 -15.01 4.27
CA HIS A 44 6.29 -14.40 4.35
C HIS A 44 6.42 -13.28 3.32
N ASN A 45 7.40 -12.39 3.51
CA ASN A 45 7.51 -11.21 2.66
C ASN A 45 8.95 -10.78 2.33
N LEU A 46 9.05 -9.97 1.28
CA LEU A 46 10.20 -9.12 0.95
C LEU A 46 9.77 -7.66 0.98
N LEU A 47 10.69 -6.76 1.27
CA LEU A 47 10.41 -5.35 1.52
C LEU A 47 11.38 -4.43 0.78
N ALA A 48 10.91 -3.24 0.36
CA ALA A 48 11.76 -2.13 -0.08
C ALA A 48 11.13 -0.80 0.32
N GLY A 49 11.91 0.15 0.82
CA GLY A 49 11.45 1.52 1.05
C GLY A 49 11.17 2.22 -0.28
N VAL A 50 10.08 2.96 -0.35
CA VAL A 50 9.65 3.68 -1.58
C VAL A 50 9.33 5.15 -1.27
N GLY A 51 10.21 5.81 -0.51
CA GLY A 51 10.15 7.25 -0.23
C GLY A 51 9.21 7.62 0.92
N GLY A 52 9.33 6.92 2.05
CA GLY A 52 8.53 7.09 3.27
C GLY A 52 7.69 5.86 3.57
N PRO A 53 6.71 5.49 2.73
CA PRO A 53 6.10 4.16 2.78
C PRO A 53 7.07 3.07 2.31
N TYR A 54 6.68 1.81 2.47
CA TYR A 54 7.40 0.71 1.86
C TYR A 54 6.51 -0.13 0.94
N LEU A 55 7.15 -0.85 0.03
CA LEU A 55 6.55 -1.89 -0.79
C LEU A 55 6.76 -3.22 -0.09
N GLU A 56 5.68 -3.97 0.10
CA GLU A 56 5.69 -5.35 0.57
C GLU A 56 5.34 -6.28 -0.59
N VAL A 57 6.19 -7.26 -0.85
CA VAL A 57 5.88 -8.43 -1.69
C VAL A 57 5.60 -9.59 -0.76
N ILE A 58 4.39 -10.14 -0.82
CA ILE A 58 3.93 -11.18 0.10
C ILE A 58 3.50 -12.44 -0.65
N ALA A 59 3.82 -13.58 -0.05
CA ALA A 59 3.39 -14.90 -0.51
C ALA A 59 2.92 -15.77 0.65
N VAL A 60 2.15 -16.81 0.35
CA VAL A 60 1.91 -17.90 1.31
C VAL A 60 3.24 -18.61 1.56
N ASP A 61 3.61 -18.76 2.83
CA ASP A 61 4.81 -19.50 3.20
C ASP A 61 4.56 -21.01 3.06
N PRO A 62 5.24 -21.69 2.11
CA PRO A 62 5.01 -23.13 1.89
C PRO A 62 5.48 -24.02 3.06
N HIS A 63 6.24 -23.46 3.99
CA HIS A 63 6.76 -24.16 5.16
C HIS A 63 5.96 -23.89 6.44
N ALA A 64 5.06 -22.88 6.40
CA ALA A 64 4.23 -22.55 7.53
C ALA A 64 2.99 -23.45 7.60
N PRO A 65 2.50 -23.80 8.80
CA PRO A 65 1.21 -24.45 8.95
C PRO A 65 0.10 -23.53 8.43
N ARG A 66 -0.98 -24.16 7.97
CA ARG A 66 -2.18 -23.39 7.61
C ARG A 66 -2.74 -22.72 8.88
N PRO A 67 -3.02 -21.40 8.86
CA PRO A 67 -3.62 -20.72 9.99
C PRO A 67 -5.07 -21.18 10.22
N ASP A 68 -5.58 -21.02 11.45
CA ASP A 68 -6.96 -21.33 11.83
C ASP A 68 -7.98 -20.30 11.34
N ARG A 69 -7.53 -19.27 10.61
CA ARG A 69 -8.33 -18.20 10.04
C ARG A 69 -8.01 -18.00 8.56
N ALA A 70 -8.85 -17.26 7.85
CA ALA A 70 -8.52 -16.80 6.51
C ALA A 70 -7.29 -15.88 6.55
N ARG A 71 -6.40 -16.04 5.55
CA ARG A 71 -5.24 -15.17 5.42
C ARG A 71 -5.68 -13.76 5.02
N TRP A 72 -4.99 -12.78 5.55
CA TRP A 72 -5.16 -11.38 5.12
C TRP A 72 -4.93 -11.19 3.62
N PHE A 73 -5.33 -10.02 3.09
CA PHE A 73 -5.15 -9.62 1.69
C PHE A 73 -5.77 -10.61 0.68
N ALA A 74 -6.81 -11.34 1.11
CA ALA A 74 -7.49 -12.36 0.31
C ALA A 74 -6.52 -13.40 -0.31
N LEU A 75 -5.42 -13.74 0.38
CA LEU A 75 -4.38 -14.64 -0.14
C LEU A 75 -4.84 -16.09 -0.32
N ASP A 76 -5.98 -16.47 0.24
CA ASP A 76 -6.61 -17.78 0.04
C ASP A 76 -7.53 -17.82 -1.20
N GLU A 77 -7.78 -16.68 -1.85
CA GLU A 77 -8.64 -16.57 -3.03
C GLU A 77 -7.81 -16.57 -4.32
N GLU A 78 -8.42 -17.10 -5.40
CA GLU A 78 -7.86 -16.95 -6.74
C GLU A 78 -7.97 -15.49 -7.19
N SER A 79 -6.87 -14.90 -7.61
CA SER A 79 -6.84 -13.55 -8.16
C SER A 79 -5.61 -13.37 -9.05
N PRO A 80 -5.55 -12.28 -9.85
CA PRO A 80 -4.36 -11.97 -10.64
C PRO A 80 -3.08 -12.02 -9.83
N ASN A 81 -1.98 -12.50 -10.42
CA ASN A 81 -0.73 -12.75 -9.72
C ASN A 81 0.48 -12.68 -10.68
N PRO A 82 1.48 -11.80 -10.44
CA PRO A 82 1.53 -10.81 -9.35
C PRO A 82 0.51 -9.68 -9.50
N ALA A 83 0.00 -9.13 -8.39
CA ALA A 83 -0.94 -8.01 -8.42
C ALA A 83 -0.84 -7.15 -7.14
N LEU A 84 -1.15 -5.87 -7.27
CA LEU A 84 -1.39 -4.98 -6.13
C LEU A 84 -2.70 -5.39 -5.46
N VAL A 85 -2.66 -5.83 -4.20
CA VAL A 85 -3.86 -6.37 -3.55
C VAL A 85 -4.35 -5.57 -2.36
N ALA A 86 -3.50 -4.74 -1.79
CA ALA A 86 -3.84 -3.95 -0.62
C ALA A 86 -2.93 -2.75 -0.44
N TRP A 87 -3.35 -1.86 0.41
CA TRP A 87 -2.54 -0.84 1.02
C TRP A 87 -2.91 -0.70 2.49
N VAL A 88 -1.95 -0.27 3.28
CA VAL A 88 -2.08 -0.19 4.73
C VAL A 88 -1.78 1.22 5.17
N THR A 89 -2.65 1.77 6.03
CA THR A 89 -2.46 3.08 6.64
C THR A 89 -1.93 2.92 8.06
N ARG A 90 -0.92 3.72 8.43
CA ARG A 90 -0.44 3.81 9.80
C ARG A 90 -1.28 4.79 10.57
N VAL A 91 -1.77 4.34 11.70
CA VAL A 91 -2.57 5.10 12.66
C VAL A 91 -1.90 5.09 14.03
N SER A 92 -2.28 6.02 14.91
CA SER A 92 -1.78 6.05 16.29
C SER A 92 -2.38 4.95 17.16
N GLU A 93 -3.61 4.54 16.87
CA GLU A 93 -4.36 3.49 17.58
C GLU A 93 -5.24 2.77 16.57
N ALA A 94 -5.32 1.44 16.64
CA ALA A 94 -6.14 0.66 15.73
C ALA A 94 -7.63 1.00 15.93
N PRO A 95 -8.34 1.42 14.88
CA PRO A 95 -9.72 1.88 15.01
C PRO A 95 -10.69 0.71 15.22
N ASP A 96 -11.74 0.94 15.98
CA ASP A 96 -12.91 0.06 16.09
C ASP A 96 -13.93 0.46 15.00
N ASP A 97 -13.66 0.06 13.76
CA ASP A 97 -14.53 0.30 12.61
C ASP A 97 -14.80 -1.04 11.90
N ALA A 98 -16.06 -1.44 11.89
CA ALA A 98 -16.48 -2.72 11.31
C ALA A 98 -16.12 -2.86 9.81
N ARG A 99 -15.94 -1.75 9.08
CA ARG A 99 -15.51 -1.75 7.68
C ARG A 99 -14.08 -2.28 7.52
N LEU A 100 -13.23 -2.05 8.54
CA LEU A 100 -11.81 -2.45 8.55
C LEU A 100 -11.59 -3.87 9.09
N GLY A 101 -12.56 -4.41 9.84
CA GLY A 101 -12.43 -5.68 10.55
C GLY A 101 -11.88 -5.51 11.98
N THR A 102 -11.45 -6.60 12.58
CA THR A 102 -11.01 -6.64 13.98
C THR A 102 -9.50 -6.41 14.08
N PRO A 103 -9.03 -5.53 14.99
CA PRO A 103 -7.61 -5.41 15.27
C PRO A 103 -7.00 -6.72 15.80
N LEU A 104 -5.94 -7.18 15.16
CA LEU A 104 -5.15 -8.34 15.58
C LEU A 104 -3.81 -7.86 16.13
N SER A 105 -3.47 -8.26 17.36
CA SER A 105 -2.14 -8.05 17.94
C SER A 105 -1.18 -9.10 17.42
N LEU A 106 -0.11 -8.65 16.78
CA LEU A 106 0.91 -9.49 16.17
C LEU A 106 2.29 -9.06 16.64
N ALA A 107 3.23 -10.01 16.65
CA ALA A 107 4.62 -9.75 16.99
C ALA A 107 5.57 -10.59 16.14
N ARG A 108 6.77 -10.05 15.87
CA ARG A 108 7.86 -10.73 15.16
C ARG A 108 9.21 -10.15 15.62
N GLY A 109 10.00 -10.94 16.34
CA GLY A 109 11.21 -10.43 16.98
C GLY A 109 10.89 -9.30 17.93
N ASP A 110 11.53 -8.14 17.73
CA ASP A 110 11.30 -6.94 18.54
C ASP A 110 10.15 -6.06 18.00
N LEU A 111 9.52 -6.46 16.91
CA LEU A 111 8.39 -5.74 16.33
C LEU A 111 7.08 -6.22 16.95
N ALA A 112 6.22 -5.27 17.35
CA ALA A 112 4.87 -5.52 17.81
C ALA A 112 3.92 -4.47 17.22
N TRP A 113 2.76 -4.93 16.74
CA TRP A 113 1.76 -4.06 16.10
C TRP A 113 0.35 -4.63 16.23
N GLN A 114 -0.63 -3.77 16.05
CA GLN A 114 -2.01 -4.18 15.78
C GLN A 114 -2.33 -3.85 14.33
N ILE A 115 -3.06 -4.72 13.65
CA ILE A 115 -3.55 -4.50 12.30
C ILE A 115 -4.98 -4.97 12.17
N THR A 116 -5.83 -4.14 11.55
CA THR A 116 -7.22 -4.54 11.30
C THR A 116 -7.28 -5.61 10.21
N VAL A 117 -7.99 -6.69 10.48
CA VAL A 117 -8.18 -7.80 9.53
C VAL A 117 -9.61 -8.31 9.63
N ARG A 118 -10.31 -8.38 8.51
CA ARG A 118 -11.64 -8.98 8.44
C ARG A 118 -11.57 -10.49 8.68
N ASP A 119 -12.62 -11.07 9.24
CA ASP A 119 -12.65 -12.51 9.54
C ASP A 119 -12.56 -13.39 8.28
N ASP A 120 -13.07 -12.86 7.15
CA ASP A 120 -12.98 -13.48 5.83
C ASP A 120 -11.63 -13.29 5.13
N GLY A 121 -10.71 -12.52 5.73
CA GLY A 121 -9.39 -12.18 5.17
C GLY A 121 -9.41 -11.20 4.02
N ARG A 122 -10.59 -10.73 3.59
CA ARG A 122 -10.72 -9.78 2.48
C ARG A 122 -10.27 -8.38 2.87
N VAL A 123 -9.84 -7.63 1.89
CA VAL A 123 -9.47 -6.23 2.03
C VAL A 123 -10.74 -5.37 2.02
N PRO A 124 -10.84 -4.33 2.84
CA PRO A 124 -11.97 -3.40 2.83
C PRO A 124 -12.26 -2.85 1.43
N PHE A 125 -13.54 -2.62 1.12
CA PHE A 125 -13.97 -2.16 -0.19
C PHE A 125 -13.42 -3.02 -1.34
N ASP A 126 -13.43 -4.34 -1.15
CA ASP A 126 -12.97 -5.33 -2.14
C ASP A 126 -11.59 -5.03 -2.75
N GLY A 127 -10.65 -4.54 -1.92
CA GLY A 127 -9.28 -4.21 -2.30
C GLY A 127 -9.01 -2.72 -2.50
N ALA A 128 -10.03 -1.87 -2.64
CA ALA A 128 -9.85 -0.43 -2.83
C ALA A 128 -9.61 0.33 -1.51
N GLY A 129 -10.12 -0.16 -0.37
CA GLY A 129 -9.93 0.46 0.94
C GLY A 129 -8.65 0.01 1.64
N PRO A 130 -8.21 0.75 2.69
CA PRO A 130 -7.02 0.39 3.47
C PRO A 130 -7.31 -0.67 4.55
N LEU A 131 -6.24 -1.33 5.02
CA LEU A 131 -6.17 -1.82 6.38
C LEU A 131 -5.52 -0.73 7.25
N ALA A 132 -5.72 -0.80 8.57
CA ALA A 132 -5.09 0.13 9.51
C ALA A 132 -4.09 -0.61 10.41
N ILE A 133 -2.85 -0.11 10.49
CA ILE A 133 -1.80 -0.63 11.36
C ILE A 133 -1.42 0.39 12.43
N ALA A 134 -1.36 -0.04 13.68
CA ALA A 134 -0.83 0.70 14.80
C ALA A 134 0.40 -0.02 15.35
N TRP A 135 1.57 0.61 15.24
CA TRP A 135 2.82 0.06 15.75
C TRP A 135 2.90 0.25 17.27
N GLU A 136 3.04 -0.84 18.01
CA GLU A 136 3.29 -0.84 19.47
C GLU A 136 4.79 -0.74 19.77
N SER A 137 5.65 -1.11 18.83
CA SER A 137 7.09 -0.89 18.81
C SER A 137 7.47 0.22 17.82
N ALA A 138 8.76 0.57 17.73
CA ALA A 138 9.24 1.33 16.58
C ALA A 138 8.97 0.54 15.28
N PRO A 139 8.46 1.18 14.20
CA PRO A 139 8.29 0.52 12.90
C PRO A 139 9.61 -0.05 12.38
N PRO A 140 9.56 -1.06 11.48
CA PRO A 140 10.78 -1.63 10.90
C PRO A 140 11.56 -0.56 10.12
N ARG A 141 12.89 -0.60 10.25
CA ARG A 141 13.77 0.22 9.44
C ARG A 141 14.04 -0.48 8.12
N ILE A 142 13.38 -0.03 7.07
CA ILE A 142 13.54 -0.57 5.72
C ILE A 142 14.41 0.42 4.96
N ALA A 143 15.45 -0.10 4.29
CA ALA A 143 16.30 0.73 3.45
C ALA A 143 15.48 1.30 2.28
N ASP A 144 15.61 2.59 2.02
CA ASP A 144 15.02 3.20 0.84
C ASP A 144 15.67 2.64 -0.43
N SER A 145 14.83 2.37 -1.41
CA SER A 145 15.25 2.09 -2.78
C SER A 145 15.28 3.39 -3.61
N GLU A 146 15.62 3.27 -4.89
CA GLU A 146 15.54 4.40 -5.83
C GLU A 146 14.11 4.64 -6.35
N ALA A 147 13.14 3.77 -6.00
CA ALA A 147 11.74 3.98 -6.35
C ALA A 147 11.00 4.81 -5.28
N ARG A 148 10.01 5.57 -5.70
CA ARG A 148 9.13 6.36 -4.82
C ARG A 148 7.67 6.11 -5.17
N LEU A 149 6.84 5.81 -4.16
CA LEU A 149 5.40 5.83 -4.32
C LEU A 149 4.94 7.29 -4.46
N VAL A 150 4.33 7.61 -5.59
CA VAL A 150 3.89 8.99 -5.92
C VAL A 150 2.43 9.18 -5.56
N SER A 151 1.57 8.21 -5.87
CA SER A 151 0.14 8.29 -5.56
C SER A 151 -0.51 6.91 -5.51
N LEU A 152 -1.63 6.84 -4.78
CA LEU A 152 -2.59 5.75 -4.85
C LEU A 152 -3.90 6.27 -5.45
N THR A 153 -4.52 5.46 -6.31
CA THR A 153 -5.87 5.68 -6.81
C THR A 153 -6.73 4.47 -6.47
N ALA A 154 -7.78 4.71 -5.70
CA ALA A 154 -8.78 3.73 -5.33
C ALA A 154 -10.05 3.99 -6.15
N ILE A 155 -10.47 3.01 -6.94
CA ILE A 155 -11.66 3.09 -7.79
C ILE A 155 -12.69 2.15 -7.18
N HIS A 156 -13.92 2.63 -6.97
CA HIS A 156 -14.96 1.81 -6.35
C HIS A 156 -16.36 2.23 -6.78
N PRO A 157 -17.36 1.31 -6.86
CA PRO A 157 -18.76 1.64 -7.12
C PRO A 157 -19.40 2.54 -6.05
N ASP A 158 -18.89 2.48 -4.80
CA ASP A 158 -19.26 3.38 -3.70
C ASP A 158 -18.06 4.27 -3.30
N PRO A 159 -17.73 5.30 -4.09
CA PRO A 159 -16.65 6.22 -3.77
C PRO A 159 -16.96 7.10 -2.55
N ALA A 160 -18.23 7.35 -2.26
CA ALA A 160 -18.65 8.16 -1.12
C ALA A 160 -18.36 7.43 0.21
N GLY A 161 -18.74 6.16 0.33
CA GLY A 161 -18.46 5.34 1.51
C GLY A 161 -16.96 5.13 1.73
N LEU A 162 -16.17 5.00 0.66
CA LEU A 162 -14.72 4.92 0.76
C LEU A 162 -14.12 6.25 1.23
N THR A 163 -14.56 7.39 0.69
CA THR A 163 -14.11 8.72 1.13
C THR A 163 -14.43 8.94 2.61
N GLU A 164 -15.64 8.59 3.05
CA GLU A 164 -16.04 8.68 4.45
C GLU A 164 -15.13 7.85 5.38
N LEU A 165 -14.71 6.65 4.94
CA LEU A 165 -13.74 5.85 5.68
C LEU A 165 -12.39 6.56 5.80
N LEU A 166 -11.86 7.11 4.69
CA LEU A 166 -10.57 7.80 4.69
C LEU A 166 -10.60 9.07 5.54
N ASP A 167 -11.70 9.82 5.52
CA ASP A 167 -11.91 11.00 6.37
C ASP A 167 -11.96 10.60 7.87
N ALA A 168 -12.63 9.48 8.19
CA ALA A 168 -12.67 8.95 9.56
C ALA A 168 -11.29 8.52 10.09
N LEU A 169 -10.38 8.11 9.20
CA LEU A 169 -8.99 7.79 9.53
C LEU A 169 -8.09 9.02 9.62
N ASP A 170 -8.57 10.22 9.31
CA ASP A 170 -7.77 11.46 9.23
C ASP A 170 -6.50 11.26 8.34
N LEU A 171 -6.72 10.69 7.15
CA LEU A 171 -5.62 10.32 6.26
C LEU A 171 -5.01 11.55 5.57
N ALA A 172 -3.75 11.84 5.88
CA ALA A 172 -2.98 12.97 5.33
C ALA A 172 -2.23 12.63 4.03
N ALA A 173 -2.56 11.52 3.37
CA ALA A 173 -1.82 11.06 2.19
C ALA A 173 -2.58 11.34 0.89
N PRO A 174 -1.89 11.49 -0.26
CA PRO A 174 -2.50 11.72 -1.56
C PRO A 174 -3.13 10.44 -2.12
N VAL A 175 -4.28 10.05 -1.60
CA VAL A 175 -5.10 8.96 -2.16
C VAL A 175 -6.25 9.58 -2.94
N SER A 176 -6.35 9.23 -4.23
CA SER A 176 -7.45 9.64 -5.08
C SER A 176 -8.56 8.60 -5.05
N VAL A 177 -9.78 8.99 -4.68
CA VAL A 177 -10.95 8.12 -4.75
C VAL A 177 -11.76 8.48 -6.00
N GLN A 178 -12.09 7.49 -6.80
CA GLN A 178 -12.82 7.65 -8.06
C GLN A 178 -14.00 6.68 -8.14
N ALA A 179 -15.06 7.09 -8.84
CA ALA A 179 -16.16 6.21 -9.18
C ALA A 179 -15.75 5.25 -10.32
N GLY A 180 -16.18 4.00 -10.24
CA GLY A 180 -16.01 3.01 -11.29
C GLY A 180 -16.95 1.82 -11.10
N ASP A 181 -17.11 1.01 -12.12
CA ASP A 181 -18.08 -0.10 -12.10
C ASP A 181 -17.58 -1.31 -11.28
N ALA A 182 -16.28 -1.39 -11.05
CA ALA A 182 -15.65 -2.45 -10.25
C ALA A 182 -14.54 -1.88 -9.36
N PRO A 183 -14.25 -2.52 -8.20
CA PRO A 183 -13.15 -2.14 -7.34
C PRO A 183 -11.81 -2.30 -8.05
N ARG A 184 -10.95 -1.30 -7.96
CA ARG A 184 -9.56 -1.33 -8.46
C ARG A 184 -8.65 -0.49 -7.58
N LEU A 185 -7.40 -0.90 -7.50
CA LEU A 185 -6.34 -0.17 -6.83
C LEU A 185 -5.18 0.05 -7.81
N LEU A 186 -4.69 1.29 -7.89
CA LEU A 186 -3.56 1.68 -8.72
C LEU A 186 -2.50 2.35 -7.85
N ALA A 187 -1.26 1.92 -7.94
CA ALA A 187 -0.11 2.56 -7.30
C ALA A 187 0.84 3.09 -8.38
N ALA A 188 1.05 4.40 -8.40
CA ALA A 188 1.99 5.04 -9.30
C ALA A 188 3.34 5.23 -8.60
N PHE A 189 4.40 4.82 -9.29
CA PHE A 189 5.79 4.93 -8.83
C PHE A 189 6.62 5.76 -9.80
N ASP A 190 7.52 6.58 -9.25
CA ASP A 190 8.71 7.03 -9.95
C ASP A 190 9.84 6.05 -9.63
N SER A 191 10.51 5.51 -10.65
CA SER A 191 11.45 4.40 -10.48
C SER A 191 12.62 4.49 -11.45
N PRO A 192 13.70 3.70 -11.26
CA PRO A 192 14.79 3.58 -12.24
C PRO A 192 14.34 3.16 -13.65
N ARG A 193 13.17 2.53 -13.78
CA ARG A 193 12.55 2.20 -15.07
C ARG A 193 11.73 3.36 -15.67
N GLY A 194 11.66 4.49 -14.97
CA GLY A 194 10.76 5.60 -15.24
C GLY A 194 9.43 5.48 -14.50
N PRO A 195 8.43 6.28 -14.84
CA PRO A 195 7.10 6.21 -14.24
C PRO A 195 6.41 4.88 -14.55
N VAL A 196 5.97 4.19 -13.49
CA VAL A 196 5.29 2.89 -13.57
C VAL A 196 4.01 2.93 -12.76
N VAL A 197 2.94 2.29 -13.26
CA VAL A 197 1.71 2.06 -12.51
C VAL A 197 1.51 0.55 -12.35
N ILE A 198 1.38 0.10 -11.10
CA ILE A 198 1.03 -1.28 -10.73
C ILE A 198 -0.43 -1.30 -10.31
N SER A 199 -1.20 -2.27 -10.81
CA SER A 199 -2.63 -2.37 -10.58
C SER A 199 -3.06 -3.67 -9.90
N SER A 200 -4.28 -3.66 -9.39
CA SER A 200 -4.92 -4.86 -8.84
C SER A 200 -5.36 -5.88 -9.90
N ASP A 201 -5.39 -5.50 -11.18
CA ASP A 201 -5.82 -6.38 -12.26
C ASP A 201 -4.70 -7.34 -12.74
N GLY A 202 -3.47 -7.15 -12.26
CA GLY A 202 -2.33 -8.05 -12.54
C GLY A 202 -1.87 -8.10 -13.99
N GLY A 203 -2.34 -7.20 -14.84
CA GLY A 203 -1.99 -7.13 -16.26
C GLY A 203 -1.21 -5.87 -16.62
N PRO A 204 -0.60 -5.82 -17.81
CA PRO A 204 -0.11 -4.56 -18.35
C PRO A 204 -1.31 -3.63 -18.46
N ILE A 205 -1.26 -2.52 -17.74
CA ILE A 205 -2.23 -1.44 -17.87
C ILE A 205 -2.19 -1.01 -19.33
N ASP A 206 -3.37 -0.90 -19.97
CA ASP A 206 -3.45 -0.35 -21.34
C ASP A 206 -2.86 1.06 -21.33
N VAL A 207 -1.63 1.10 -21.86
CA VAL A 207 -0.57 2.10 -21.58
C VAL A 207 -0.99 3.51 -22.02
N LEU A 208 -2.03 3.65 -22.85
CA LEU A 208 -2.38 4.94 -23.46
C LEU A 208 -3.45 5.72 -22.68
N THR A 209 -4.42 5.05 -22.06
CA THR A 209 -5.54 5.74 -21.41
C THR A 209 -5.35 5.89 -19.91
N GLU A 210 -4.90 4.87 -19.22
CA GLU A 210 -4.77 4.89 -17.74
C GLU A 210 -3.41 5.44 -17.29
N ARG A 211 -2.33 5.15 -18.05
CA ARG A 211 -1.04 5.83 -17.85
C ARG A 211 -1.17 7.33 -18.02
N GLN A 212 -1.93 7.78 -19.01
CA GLN A 212 -2.13 9.20 -19.23
C GLN A 212 -2.90 9.84 -18.07
N ALA A 213 -3.94 9.20 -17.55
CA ALA A 213 -4.67 9.68 -16.38
C ALA A 213 -3.81 9.68 -15.10
N ALA A 214 -3.01 8.63 -14.89
CA ALA A 214 -2.07 8.54 -13.77
C ALA A 214 -0.91 9.55 -13.93
N MET A 215 -0.40 9.74 -15.16
CA MET A 215 0.63 10.75 -15.46
C MET A 215 0.09 12.17 -15.34
N ASP A 216 -1.15 12.43 -15.72
CA ASP A 216 -1.78 13.74 -15.54
C ASP A 216 -1.99 14.05 -14.05
N LEU A 217 -2.32 13.04 -13.25
CA LEU A 217 -2.38 13.15 -11.79
C LEU A 217 -0.97 13.37 -11.21
N PHE A 218 0.04 12.62 -11.66
CA PHE A 218 1.45 12.80 -11.33
C PHE A 218 1.90 14.25 -11.59
N HIS A 219 1.66 14.78 -12.77
CA HIS A 219 2.04 16.15 -13.14
C HIS A 219 1.28 17.23 -12.36
N ARG A 220 0.05 16.95 -11.91
CA ARG A 220 -0.69 17.88 -11.05
C ARG A 220 -0.13 17.89 -9.63
N THR A 221 0.16 16.71 -9.08
CA THR A 221 0.71 16.54 -7.71
C THR A 221 2.14 17.11 -7.65
N TRP A 222 2.98 16.81 -8.67
CA TRP A 222 4.34 17.33 -8.76
C TRP A 222 4.38 18.87 -8.82
N ARG A 223 3.50 19.50 -9.61
CA ARG A 223 3.41 20.96 -9.67
C ARG A 223 2.93 21.61 -8.37
N TYR A 224 2.23 20.87 -7.53
CA TYR A 224 1.81 21.34 -6.21
C TYR A 224 2.98 21.30 -5.22
N LEU A 225 3.73 20.21 -5.17
CA LEU A 225 4.90 20.04 -4.31
C LEU A 225 6.04 21.00 -4.67
N ASP A 226 6.31 21.23 -5.96
CA ASP A 226 7.34 22.17 -6.45
C ASP A 226 7.01 23.63 -6.13
N ARG A 227 5.76 23.93 -5.77
CA ARG A 227 5.35 25.28 -5.32
C ARG A 227 5.54 25.51 -3.83
N GLU A 228 5.47 24.45 -3.01
CA GLU A 228 5.66 24.57 -1.56
C GLU A 228 7.14 24.70 -1.17
N ASP A 229 8.06 24.13 -1.96
CA ASP A 229 9.52 24.28 -1.75
C ASP A 229 10.10 25.65 -2.15
N ARG A 230 9.33 26.51 -2.81
CA ARG A 230 9.70 27.90 -3.06
C ARG A 230 9.15 28.81 -1.97
N ALA A 231 9.76 28.77 -0.79
CA ALA A 231 9.58 29.85 0.18
C ALA A 231 9.94 31.20 -0.46
N PRO A 232 9.16 32.28 -0.24
CA PRO A 232 9.51 33.60 -0.78
C PRO A 232 10.85 34.05 -0.18
N GLU A 233 11.83 34.29 -1.05
CA GLU A 233 13.03 35.04 -0.66
C GLU A 233 12.57 36.33 -0.02
N HIS A 234 12.83 36.54 1.24
CA HIS A 234 12.70 37.81 1.91
C HIS A 234 13.67 38.77 1.27
N ASP A 235 13.11 39.64 0.47
CA ASP A 235 13.77 40.85 -0.03
C ASP A 235 14.14 41.72 1.16
N ALA A 236 15.38 41.58 1.63
CA ALA A 236 15.98 42.44 2.62
C ALA A 236 16.64 43.59 1.88
N ALA A 237 15.85 44.59 1.56
CA ALA A 237 16.35 45.89 1.09
C ALA A 237 16.10 46.93 2.16
N MET A 238 17.25 47.46 2.69
CA MET A 238 17.51 48.70 3.40
C MET A 238 17.03 48.85 4.85
#